data_ee502843000cd1c8a9443d56234c739a
#
_entry.id   ee502843000cd1c8a9443d56234c739a
#
_cell.length_a   1.000
_cell.length_b   1.000
_cell.length_c   1.000
_cell.angle_alpha   90.00
_cell.angle_beta   90.00
_cell.angle_gamma   90.00
#
_symmetry.space_group_name_H-M   'P 1'
#
loop_
_entity.id
_entity.type
_entity.pdbx_description
1 polymer ?
#
loop_
_entity_poly.entity_id
_entity_poly.type
_entity_poly.pdbx_seq_one_letter_code
_entity_poly.pdbx_strand_id
1 'polypeptide(L)'
;MIGNILLNVRYLLAPILIIVAGAGVLIGGIMAWLGVVLLFVGLLVDIATKFETTGVGVDEEGNTRGWATFQNLTMYFMLPVFVLFQLVMAWRVYSFMSLGGAEGAVIMEIIPGLLVMHEGISGLNLIGATLSSGIFIGIGIIYGHELSHTKGFGFVISRLMMALSGSAHFCYAHVYNHHLELASEDDPATA
;
A
#
# COMPACT_ATOMS: atom_id res chain seq x y z
N MET A 1 -16.63 -14.06 20.60
CA MET A 1 -15.20 -13.78 20.77
C MET A 1 -14.39 -14.13 19.50
N ILE A 2 -14.49 -15.33 18.95
CA ILE A 2 -13.76 -15.75 17.74
C ILE A 2 -14.13 -14.89 16.52
N GLY A 3 -15.40 -14.57 16.33
CA GLY A 3 -15.86 -13.72 15.22
C GLY A 3 -15.21 -12.33 15.21
N ASN A 4 -15.04 -11.71 16.37
CA ASN A 4 -14.38 -10.41 16.47
C ASN A 4 -12.88 -10.48 16.20
N ILE A 5 -12.22 -11.60 16.53
CA ILE A 5 -10.80 -11.79 16.19
C ILE A 5 -10.63 -11.90 14.67
N LEU A 6 -11.40 -12.75 14.01
CA LEU A 6 -11.35 -12.92 12.56
C LEU A 6 -11.66 -11.62 11.82
N LEU A 7 -12.60 -10.84 12.33
CA LEU A 7 -12.94 -9.55 11.78
C LEU A 7 -11.76 -8.56 11.82
N ASN A 8 -11.04 -8.51 12.94
CA ASN A 8 -9.89 -7.61 13.07
C ASN A 8 -8.67 -8.10 12.27
N VAL A 9 -8.41 -9.40 12.25
CA VAL A 9 -7.27 -9.98 11.52
C VAL A 9 -7.33 -9.67 10.01
N ARG A 10 -8.51 -9.58 9.41
CA ARG A 10 -8.63 -9.22 7.98
C ARG A 10 -8.08 -7.83 7.63
N TYR A 11 -8.07 -6.89 8.59
CA TYR A 11 -7.44 -5.58 8.38
C TYR A 11 -5.92 -5.64 8.25
N LEU A 12 -5.29 -6.74 8.66
CA LEU A 12 -3.87 -6.99 8.43
C LEU A 12 -3.56 -7.49 7.01
N LEU A 13 -4.58 -7.86 6.23
CA LEU A 13 -4.35 -8.44 4.91
C LEU A 13 -3.58 -7.48 4.00
N ALA A 14 -3.99 -6.24 3.91
CA ALA A 14 -3.32 -5.25 3.04
C ALA A 14 -1.88 -4.97 3.50
N PRO A 15 -1.57 -4.64 4.76
CA PRO A 15 -0.17 -4.50 5.19
C PRO A 15 0.66 -5.75 4.95
N ILE A 16 0.12 -6.95 5.16
CA ILE A 16 0.83 -8.20 4.90
C ILE A 16 1.14 -8.35 3.40
N LEU A 17 0.16 -8.11 2.53
CA LEU A 17 0.37 -8.21 1.08
C LEU A 17 1.42 -7.21 0.59
N ILE A 18 1.42 -5.99 1.13
CA ILE A 18 2.41 -4.96 0.79
C ILE A 18 3.82 -5.38 1.25
N ILE A 19 3.94 -5.91 2.48
CA ILE A 19 5.21 -6.41 3.00
C ILE A 19 5.72 -7.57 2.14
N VAL A 20 4.85 -8.50 1.76
CA VAL A 20 5.20 -9.65 0.91
C VAL A 20 5.64 -9.18 -0.48
N ALA A 21 4.93 -8.25 -1.09
CA ALA A 21 5.32 -7.67 -2.37
C ALA A 21 6.64 -6.88 -2.27
N GLY A 22 6.81 -6.09 -1.21
CA GLY A 22 8.06 -5.38 -0.93
C GLY A 22 9.24 -6.32 -0.75
N ALA A 23 9.04 -7.44 -0.06
CA ALA A 23 10.05 -8.51 0.05
C ALA A 23 10.36 -9.11 -1.33
N GLY A 24 9.38 -9.31 -2.19
CA GLY A 24 9.58 -9.75 -3.56
C GLY A 24 10.44 -8.76 -4.38
N VAL A 25 10.16 -7.47 -4.27
CA VAL A 25 10.98 -6.42 -4.89
C VAL A 25 12.38 -6.40 -4.29
N LEU A 26 12.51 -6.58 -2.98
CA LEU A 26 13.80 -6.65 -2.28
C LEU A 26 14.64 -7.86 -2.72
N ILE A 27 14.06 -9.03 -2.85
CA ILE A 27 14.71 -10.26 -3.33
C ILE A 27 15.16 -10.08 -4.80
N GLY A 28 14.33 -9.46 -5.63
CA GLY A 28 14.66 -9.24 -7.04
C GLY A 28 14.33 -10.43 -7.93
N GLY A 29 14.95 -10.51 -9.10
CA GLY A 29 14.66 -11.54 -10.09
C GLY A 29 13.16 -11.63 -10.39
N ILE A 30 12.65 -12.84 -10.62
CA ILE A 30 11.23 -13.07 -10.89
C ILE A 30 10.32 -12.67 -9.72
N MET A 31 10.84 -12.64 -8.48
CA MET A 31 10.07 -12.25 -7.31
C MET A 31 9.64 -10.78 -7.32
N ALA A 32 10.30 -9.94 -8.12
CA ALA A 32 9.89 -8.55 -8.32
C ALA A 32 8.48 -8.40 -8.92
N TRP A 33 7.96 -9.45 -9.56
CA TRP A 33 6.60 -9.53 -10.12
C TRP A 33 5.53 -9.94 -9.11
N LEU A 34 5.92 -10.25 -7.87
CA LEU A 34 5.01 -10.83 -6.88
C LEU A 34 3.81 -9.93 -6.59
N GLY A 35 3.98 -8.61 -6.58
CA GLY A 35 2.86 -7.68 -6.40
C GLY A 35 1.83 -7.75 -7.52
N VAL A 36 2.28 -7.91 -8.76
CA VAL A 36 1.40 -8.12 -9.92
C VAL A 36 0.64 -9.45 -9.78
N VAL A 37 1.33 -10.52 -9.39
CA VAL A 37 0.71 -11.83 -9.15
C VAL A 37 -0.35 -11.73 -8.05
N LEU A 38 -0.04 -11.06 -6.94
CA LEU A 38 -0.97 -10.87 -5.83
C LEU A 38 -2.22 -10.09 -6.25
N LEU A 39 -2.09 -9.09 -7.14
CA LEU A 39 -3.24 -8.39 -7.70
C LEU A 39 -4.17 -9.34 -8.46
N PHE A 40 -3.60 -10.15 -9.38
CA PHE A 40 -4.40 -11.11 -10.14
C PHE A 40 -5.03 -12.19 -9.26
N VAL A 41 -4.32 -12.70 -8.27
CA VAL A 41 -4.87 -13.64 -7.29
C VAL A 41 -6.01 -12.98 -6.52
N GLY A 42 -5.84 -11.74 -6.07
CA GLY A 42 -6.90 -10.98 -5.39
C GLY A 42 -8.14 -10.83 -6.26
N LEU A 43 -7.97 -10.45 -7.53
CA LEU A 43 -9.07 -10.34 -8.50
C LEU A 43 -9.79 -11.69 -8.70
N LEU A 44 -9.05 -12.80 -8.83
CA LEU A 44 -9.66 -14.13 -8.99
C LEU A 44 -10.44 -14.54 -7.73
N VAL A 45 -9.91 -14.24 -6.55
CA VAL A 45 -10.61 -14.49 -5.28
C VAL A 45 -11.90 -13.68 -5.21
N ASP A 46 -11.85 -12.40 -5.58
CA ASP A 46 -13.00 -11.50 -5.58
C ASP A 46 -14.12 -12.02 -6.52
N ILE A 47 -13.74 -12.42 -7.74
CA ILE A 47 -14.66 -13.04 -8.70
C ILE A 47 -15.24 -14.36 -8.13
N ALA A 48 -14.42 -15.20 -7.51
CA ALA A 48 -14.84 -16.49 -6.97
C ALA A 48 -15.79 -16.33 -5.76
N THR A 49 -15.61 -15.28 -4.96
CA THR A 49 -16.47 -14.94 -3.83
C THR A 49 -17.71 -14.13 -4.23
N LYS A 50 -17.91 -13.92 -5.54
CA LYS A 50 -19.04 -13.17 -6.11
C LYS A 50 -19.15 -11.74 -5.58
N PHE A 51 -18.01 -11.08 -5.43
CA PHE A 51 -17.94 -9.69 -4.96
C PHE A 51 -18.72 -9.53 -3.64
N GLU A 52 -18.26 -10.21 -2.60
CA GLU A 52 -18.87 -10.15 -1.27
C GLU A 52 -19.04 -8.69 -0.81
N THR A 53 -20.28 -8.23 -0.72
CA THR A 53 -20.64 -6.85 -0.41
C THR A 53 -21.11 -6.66 1.02
N THR A 54 -21.13 -7.72 1.84
CA THR A 54 -21.56 -7.58 3.24
C THR A 54 -20.61 -6.63 3.97
N GLY A 55 -21.17 -5.50 4.36
CA GLY A 55 -20.47 -4.44 5.08
C GLY A 55 -19.79 -4.98 6.33
N VAL A 56 -18.48 -4.79 6.40
CA VAL A 56 -17.65 -5.34 7.46
C VAL A 56 -17.53 -4.40 8.65
N GLY A 57 -17.72 -3.10 8.41
CA GLY A 57 -17.38 -2.05 9.36
C GLY A 57 -18.44 -1.72 10.40
N VAL A 58 -19.74 -1.95 10.08
CA VAL A 58 -20.85 -1.47 10.90
C VAL A 58 -21.89 -2.57 11.04
N ASP A 59 -22.54 -2.69 12.20
CA ASP A 59 -23.69 -3.55 12.40
C ASP A 59 -25.00 -2.87 11.93
N GLU A 60 -26.12 -3.59 12.03
CA GLU A 60 -27.45 -3.08 11.61
C GLU A 60 -27.89 -1.86 12.45
N GLU A 61 -27.30 -1.67 13.62
CA GLU A 61 -27.58 -0.57 14.54
C GLU A 61 -26.61 0.61 14.33
N GLY A 62 -25.66 0.52 13.39
CA GLY A 62 -24.70 1.57 13.09
C GLY A 62 -23.45 1.57 13.98
N ASN A 63 -23.26 0.56 14.83
CA ASN A 63 -22.08 0.47 15.68
C ASN A 63 -20.91 -0.15 14.94
N THR A 64 -19.70 0.33 15.21
CA THR A 64 -18.47 -0.18 14.63
C THR A 64 -18.24 -1.64 15.04
N ARG A 65 -18.14 -2.52 14.06
CA ARG A 65 -17.75 -3.93 14.28
C ARG A 65 -16.23 -4.01 14.42
N GLY A 66 -15.79 -4.72 15.47
CA GLY A 66 -14.36 -4.92 15.72
C GLY A 66 -13.78 -3.91 16.71
N TRP A 67 -12.45 -3.86 16.75
CA TRP A 67 -11.71 -3.03 17.69
C TRP A 67 -11.22 -1.76 16.99
N ALA A 68 -11.91 -0.66 17.14
CA ALA A 68 -11.59 0.61 16.49
C ALA A 68 -10.13 1.05 16.71
N THR A 69 -9.59 0.86 17.94
CA THR A 69 -8.19 1.15 18.23
C THR A 69 -7.23 0.32 17.38
N PHE A 70 -7.52 -0.97 17.20
CA PHE A 70 -6.68 -1.86 16.39
C PHE A 70 -6.72 -1.45 14.91
N GLN A 71 -7.90 -1.13 14.40
CA GLN A 71 -8.08 -0.67 13.02
C GLN A 71 -7.33 0.64 12.77
N ASN A 72 -7.45 1.61 13.68
CA ASN A 72 -6.72 2.87 13.60
C ASN A 72 -5.20 2.68 13.65
N LEU A 73 -4.70 1.82 14.55
CA LEU A 73 -3.28 1.50 14.62
C LEU A 73 -2.78 0.83 13.33
N THR A 74 -3.57 -0.04 12.73
CA THR A 74 -3.25 -0.66 11.44
C THR A 74 -3.12 0.41 10.35
N MET A 75 -4.04 1.38 10.32
CA MET A 75 -3.98 2.50 9.36
C MET A 75 -2.71 3.34 9.56
N TYR A 76 -2.35 3.66 10.80
CA TYR A 76 -1.12 4.42 11.09
C TYR A 76 0.15 3.63 10.76
N PHE A 77 0.12 2.31 10.98
CA PHE A 77 1.24 1.42 10.66
C PHE A 77 1.52 1.35 9.15
N MET A 78 0.55 1.67 8.32
CA MET A 78 0.75 1.70 6.87
C MET A 78 1.80 2.73 6.44
N LEU A 79 1.94 3.86 7.14
CA LEU A 79 2.95 4.87 6.78
C LEU A 79 4.40 4.31 6.81
N PRO A 80 4.90 3.70 7.90
CA PRO A 80 6.23 3.10 7.88
C PRO A 80 6.37 1.97 6.87
N VAL A 81 5.34 1.18 6.64
CA VAL A 81 5.35 0.13 5.60
C VAL A 81 5.56 0.75 4.21
N PHE A 82 4.86 1.83 3.89
CA PHE A 82 5.03 2.54 2.62
C PHE A 82 6.39 3.19 2.48
N VAL A 83 6.90 3.82 3.53
CA VAL A 83 8.26 4.40 3.52
C VAL A 83 9.29 3.32 3.22
N LEU A 84 9.22 2.17 3.89
CA LEU A 84 10.13 1.05 3.66
C LEU A 84 10.00 0.52 2.23
N PHE A 85 8.80 0.39 1.71
CA PHE A 85 8.58 -0.07 0.35
C PHE A 85 9.20 0.88 -0.68
N GLN A 86 9.02 2.19 -0.51
CA GLN A 86 9.64 3.21 -1.37
C GLN A 86 11.17 3.19 -1.30
N LEU A 87 11.73 2.98 -0.11
CA LEU A 87 13.19 2.84 0.05
C LEU A 87 13.72 1.60 -0.67
N VAL A 88 13.01 0.46 -0.57
CA VAL A 88 13.36 -0.77 -1.31
C VAL A 88 13.32 -0.53 -2.81
N MET A 89 12.29 0.15 -3.32
CA MET A 89 12.18 0.47 -4.74
C MET A 89 13.29 1.42 -5.20
N ALA A 90 13.53 2.49 -4.46
CA ALA A 90 14.61 3.43 -4.76
C ALA A 90 15.97 2.74 -4.81
N TRP A 91 16.22 1.85 -3.86
CA TRP A 91 17.45 1.06 -3.84
C TRP A 91 17.55 0.12 -5.06
N ARG A 92 16.45 -0.50 -5.52
CA ARG A 92 16.46 -1.31 -6.73
C ARG A 92 16.75 -0.51 -7.99
N VAL A 93 16.16 0.67 -8.11
CA VAL A 93 16.45 1.59 -9.23
C VAL A 93 17.92 1.99 -9.20
N TYR A 94 18.44 2.37 -8.04
CA TYR A 94 19.85 2.72 -7.87
C TYR A 94 20.78 1.56 -8.25
N SER A 95 20.47 0.34 -7.80
CA SER A 95 21.26 -0.86 -8.12
C SER A 95 21.27 -1.15 -9.62
N PHE A 96 20.13 -1.02 -10.28
CA PHE A 96 20.02 -1.18 -11.73
C PHE A 96 20.89 -0.14 -12.48
N MET A 97 20.78 1.12 -12.08
CA MET A 97 21.55 2.20 -12.73
C MET A 97 23.06 2.07 -12.48
N SER A 98 23.46 1.66 -11.29
CA SER A 98 24.88 1.53 -10.92
C SER A 98 25.56 0.34 -11.58
N LEU A 99 24.81 -0.74 -11.87
CA LEU A 99 25.33 -1.97 -12.47
C LEU A 99 25.09 -2.06 -13.98
N GLY A 100 24.53 -1.02 -14.59
CA GLY A 100 24.22 -1.02 -16.02
C GLY A 100 23.22 -2.10 -16.43
N GLY A 101 22.33 -2.51 -15.53
CA GLY A 101 21.35 -3.55 -15.76
C GLY A 101 21.92 -4.98 -15.75
N ALA A 102 23.17 -5.15 -15.31
CA ALA A 102 23.75 -6.48 -15.15
C ALA A 102 23.01 -7.27 -14.07
N GLU A 103 22.68 -8.51 -14.37
CA GLU A 103 22.24 -9.47 -13.37
C GLU A 103 23.48 -9.92 -12.59
N GLY A 104 23.65 -9.39 -11.40
CA GLY A 104 24.76 -9.72 -10.52
C GLY A 104 24.38 -9.42 -9.09
N ALA A 105 24.93 -10.16 -8.15
CA ALA A 105 24.70 -9.94 -6.73
C ALA A 105 25.27 -8.57 -6.33
N VAL A 106 24.40 -7.59 -6.10
CA VAL A 106 24.79 -6.38 -5.38
C VAL A 106 24.76 -6.71 -3.91
N ILE A 107 25.92 -6.94 -3.38
CA ILE A 107 26.08 -7.18 -1.96
C ILE A 107 26.08 -5.82 -1.26
N MET A 108 24.96 -5.43 -0.70
CA MET A 108 24.93 -4.41 0.34
C MET A 108 24.71 -5.10 1.67
N GLU A 109 25.74 -5.19 2.47
CA GLU A 109 25.69 -5.72 3.81
C GLU A 109 25.03 -4.74 4.77
N ILE A 110 23.69 -4.74 4.81
CA ILE A 110 22.93 -3.95 5.80
C ILE A 110 22.96 -4.65 7.16
N ILE A 111 22.93 -5.98 7.15
CA ILE A 111 23.00 -6.81 8.36
C ILE A 111 23.79 -8.07 8.03
N PRO A 112 24.82 -8.43 8.82
CA PRO A 112 25.55 -9.68 8.62
C PRO A 112 24.63 -10.90 8.55
N GLY A 113 24.69 -11.65 7.46
CA GLY A 113 23.86 -12.84 7.22
C GLY A 113 22.52 -12.63 6.52
N LEU A 114 22.00 -11.40 6.36
CA LEU A 114 20.76 -11.14 5.61
C LEU A 114 20.99 -10.98 4.10
N LEU A 115 22.20 -11.12 3.69
CA LEU A 115 22.74 -10.70 2.41
C LEU A 115 22.64 -11.64 1.26
N VAL A 116 22.40 -12.89 1.57
CA VAL A 116 22.56 -13.98 0.59
C VAL A 116 21.44 -14.00 -0.47
N MET A 117 20.47 -13.10 -0.39
CA MET A 117 19.25 -13.18 -1.19
C MET A 117 19.11 -12.10 -2.28
N HIS A 118 20.17 -11.36 -2.61
CA HIS A 118 20.11 -10.33 -3.64
C HIS A 118 20.66 -10.80 -4.97
N GLU A 119 19.76 -11.15 -5.85
CA GLU A 119 20.08 -11.14 -7.29
C GLU A 119 20.03 -9.71 -7.81
N GLY A 120 20.85 -9.39 -8.78
CA GLY A 120 20.74 -8.18 -9.57
C GLY A 120 19.36 -8.09 -10.22
N ILE A 121 18.98 -6.91 -10.67
CA ILE A 121 17.70 -6.76 -11.32
C ILE A 121 17.90 -6.48 -12.81
N SER A 122 17.37 -7.33 -13.68
CA SER A 122 17.29 -7.05 -15.12
C SER A 122 16.25 -5.96 -15.41
N GLY A 123 16.34 -5.33 -16.58
CA GLY A 123 15.35 -4.34 -17.00
C GLY A 123 13.91 -4.87 -16.95
N LEU A 124 13.70 -6.13 -17.36
CA LEU A 124 12.39 -6.78 -17.29
C LEU A 124 11.88 -6.92 -15.84
N ASN A 125 12.76 -7.35 -14.94
CA ASN A 125 12.39 -7.49 -13.52
C ASN A 125 12.21 -6.12 -12.83
N LEU A 126 12.92 -5.08 -13.27
CA LEU A 126 12.68 -3.71 -12.82
C LEU A 126 11.29 -3.22 -13.24
N ILE A 127 10.80 -3.57 -14.44
CA ILE A 127 9.43 -3.31 -14.84
C ILE A 127 8.45 -4.01 -13.89
N GLY A 128 8.69 -5.28 -13.55
CA GLY A 128 7.89 -6.02 -12.58
C GLY A 128 7.87 -5.36 -11.21
N ALA A 129 9.03 -4.90 -10.72
CA ALA A 129 9.16 -4.15 -9.47
C ALA A 129 8.36 -2.84 -9.51
N THR A 130 8.43 -2.10 -10.64
CA THR A 130 7.73 -0.83 -10.83
C THR A 130 6.21 -1.04 -10.84
N LEU A 131 5.72 -2.03 -11.55
CA LEU A 131 4.30 -2.37 -11.60
C LEU A 131 3.80 -2.82 -10.21
N SER A 132 4.55 -3.70 -9.54
CA SER A 132 4.24 -4.13 -8.17
C SER A 132 4.18 -2.94 -7.21
N SER A 133 5.12 -2.00 -7.33
CA SER A 133 5.16 -0.79 -6.51
C SER A 133 3.97 0.13 -6.80
N GLY A 134 3.63 0.34 -8.06
CA GLY A 134 2.49 1.17 -8.47
C GLY A 134 1.17 0.66 -7.91
N ILE A 135 0.93 -0.65 -7.94
CA ILE A 135 -0.27 -1.29 -7.39
C ILE A 135 -0.40 -0.98 -5.88
N PHE A 136 0.68 -1.17 -5.13
CA PHE A 136 0.62 -0.98 -3.68
C PHE A 136 0.68 0.49 -3.24
N ILE A 137 1.29 1.38 -4.04
CA ILE A 137 1.16 2.82 -3.86
C ILE A 137 -0.30 3.24 -4.01
N GLY A 138 -1.03 2.68 -4.98
CA GLY A 138 -2.47 2.89 -5.15
C GLY A 138 -3.27 2.51 -3.90
N ILE A 139 -2.94 1.39 -3.25
CA ILE A 139 -3.54 1.01 -1.96
C ILE A 139 -3.22 2.05 -0.88
N GLY A 140 -2.03 2.62 -0.89
CA GLY A 140 -1.64 3.70 0.03
C GLY A 140 -2.50 4.94 -0.08
N ILE A 141 -2.93 5.28 -1.28
CA ILE A 141 -3.86 6.39 -1.51
C ILE A 141 -5.17 6.15 -0.76
N ILE A 142 -5.70 4.93 -0.75
CA ILE A 142 -6.92 4.59 -0.02
C ILE A 142 -6.76 4.84 1.48
N TYR A 143 -5.66 4.38 2.10
CA TYR A 143 -5.39 4.65 3.51
C TYR A 143 -5.17 6.13 3.81
N GLY A 144 -4.44 6.83 2.93
CA GLY A 144 -4.26 8.26 3.03
C GLY A 144 -5.58 9.03 2.91
N HIS A 145 -6.46 8.61 2.01
CA HIS A 145 -7.80 9.14 1.86
C HIS A 145 -8.60 9.00 3.17
N GLU A 146 -8.74 7.78 3.68
CA GLU A 146 -9.50 7.52 4.92
C GLU A 146 -8.97 8.36 6.10
N LEU A 147 -7.66 8.46 6.24
CA LEU A 147 -7.04 9.27 7.27
C LEU A 147 -7.23 10.78 7.05
N SER A 148 -7.55 11.24 5.84
CA SER A 148 -7.82 12.65 5.56
C SER A 148 -9.09 13.16 6.23
N HIS A 149 -10.03 12.27 6.55
CA HIS A 149 -11.24 12.59 7.32
C HIS A 149 -10.99 12.74 8.82
N THR A 150 -9.80 12.42 9.31
CA THR A 150 -9.44 12.56 10.71
C THR A 150 -8.85 13.95 10.99
N LYS A 151 -8.75 14.29 12.29
CA LYS A 151 -8.12 15.55 12.74
C LYS A 151 -6.78 15.26 13.41
N GLY A 152 -5.92 16.27 13.50
CA GLY A 152 -4.67 16.20 14.24
C GLY A 152 -3.69 15.22 13.61
N PHE A 153 -3.20 14.25 14.39
CA PHE A 153 -2.14 13.33 13.97
C PHE A 153 -2.51 12.47 12.77
N GLY A 154 -3.76 11.98 12.70
CA GLY A 154 -4.22 11.18 11.56
C GLY A 154 -4.17 11.96 10.25
N PHE A 155 -4.56 13.24 10.26
CA PHE A 155 -4.46 14.09 9.08
C PHE A 155 -3.00 14.34 8.64
N VAL A 156 -2.07 14.45 9.59
CA VAL A 156 -0.64 14.56 9.27
C VAL A 156 -0.14 13.30 8.57
N ILE A 157 -0.49 12.12 9.08
CA ILE A 157 -0.16 10.83 8.46
C ILE A 157 -0.76 10.73 7.05
N SER A 158 -2.03 11.10 6.88
CA SER A 158 -2.69 11.19 5.58
C SER A 158 -1.86 11.97 4.56
N ARG A 159 -1.45 13.18 4.92
CA ARG A 159 -0.62 14.04 4.05
C ARG A 159 0.71 13.40 3.68
N LEU A 160 1.38 12.75 4.63
CA LEU A 160 2.63 12.05 4.36
C LEU A 160 2.43 10.86 3.42
N MET A 161 1.39 10.07 3.62
CA MET A 161 1.04 8.94 2.72
C MET A 161 0.70 9.44 1.32
N MET A 162 -0.10 10.49 1.22
CA MET A 162 -0.43 11.12 -0.07
C MET A 162 0.80 11.74 -0.73
N ALA A 163 1.73 12.31 0.04
CA ALA A 163 3.00 12.82 -0.51
C ALA A 163 3.85 11.70 -1.11
N LEU A 164 3.91 10.52 -0.48
CA LEU A 164 4.63 9.35 -1.00
C LEU A 164 4.05 8.84 -2.32
N SER A 165 2.77 9.07 -2.58
CA SER A 165 2.12 8.75 -3.86
C SER A 165 2.12 9.92 -4.87
N GLY A 166 2.77 11.04 -4.54
CA GLY A 166 2.79 12.24 -5.40
C GLY A 166 1.52 13.10 -5.33
N SER A 167 0.60 12.82 -4.40
CA SER A 167 -0.74 13.43 -4.32
C SER A 167 -0.97 14.21 -3.02
N ALA A 168 0.05 14.85 -2.45
CA ALA A 168 -0.04 15.54 -1.14
C ALA A 168 -1.15 16.62 -1.08
N HIS A 169 -1.47 17.24 -2.20
CA HIS A 169 -2.53 18.24 -2.31
C HIS A 169 -3.93 17.65 -2.14
N PHE A 170 -4.08 16.36 -2.42
CA PHE A 170 -5.38 15.68 -2.42
C PHE A 170 -6.11 15.81 -1.08
N CYS A 171 -5.42 15.70 0.06
CA CYS A 171 -6.04 15.80 1.38
C CYS A 171 -6.83 17.12 1.56
N TYR A 172 -6.28 18.22 1.05
CA TYR A 172 -6.95 19.51 1.13
C TYR A 172 -8.07 19.66 0.09
N ALA A 173 -7.79 19.29 -1.15
CA ALA A 173 -8.78 19.31 -2.21
C ALA A 173 -9.99 18.43 -1.87
N HIS A 174 -9.75 17.28 -1.28
CA HIS A 174 -10.79 16.33 -0.92
C HIS A 174 -11.66 16.85 0.25
N VAL A 175 -11.04 17.22 1.36
CA VAL A 175 -11.77 17.56 2.60
C VAL A 175 -12.35 18.97 2.55
N TYR A 176 -11.62 19.94 2.00
CA TYR A 176 -11.99 21.36 2.06
C TYR A 176 -12.58 21.91 0.77
N ASN A 177 -12.63 21.09 -0.31
CA ASN A 177 -13.26 21.50 -1.55
C ASN A 177 -14.33 20.48 -1.98
N HIS A 178 -13.94 19.27 -2.33
CA HIS A 178 -14.86 18.24 -2.80
C HIS A 178 -16.02 17.97 -1.81
N HIS A 179 -15.76 17.81 -0.51
CA HIS A 179 -16.82 17.58 0.47
C HIS A 179 -17.74 18.80 0.74
N LEU A 180 -17.26 20.00 0.48
CA LEU A 180 -18.06 21.22 0.63
C LEU A 180 -18.92 21.47 -0.60
N GLU A 181 -18.38 21.18 -1.78
CA GLU A 181 -18.97 21.51 -3.07
C GLU A 181 -19.50 20.27 -3.83
N LEU A 182 -19.65 19.15 -3.11
CA LEU A 182 -20.02 17.84 -3.67
C LEU A 182 -21.21 17.96 -4.64
N ALA A 183 -21.01 17.54 -5.88
CA ALA A 183 -21.99 17.58 -6.97
C ALA A 183 -22.44 18.99 -7.40
N SER A 184 -21.72 20.04 -7.01
CA SER A 184 -21.89 21.39 -7.55
C SER A 184 -21.02 21.63 -8.79
N GLU A 185 -21.27 22.72 -9.52
CA GLU A 185 -20.43 23.13 -10.66
C GLU A 185 -19.01 23.54 -10.24
N ASP A 186 -18.80 23.86 -8.96
CA ASP A 186 -17.52 24.27 -8.40
C ASP A 186 -16.70 23.08 -7.84
N ASP A 187 -17.24 21.86 -7.86
CA ASP A 187 -16.55 20.67 -7.38
C ASP A 187 -15.57 20.14 -8.45
N PRO A 188 -14.24 20.26 -8.24
CA PRO A 188 -13.25 19.84 -9.22
C PRO A 188 -13.15 18.30 -9.38
N ALA A 189 -13.79 17.54 -8.50
CA ALA A 189 -13.71 16.08 -8.48
C ALA A 189 -14.94 15.38 -9.10
N THR A 190 -16.02 16.12 -9.35
CA THR A 190 -17.28 15.59 -9.93
C THR A 190 -17.51 16.02 -11.38
N ALA A 191 -16.55 16.71 -11.96
CA ALA A 191 -16.66 17.20 -13.36
C ALA A 191 -16.55 16.04 -14.38
#